data_acb70333b4edc0e26ca4217994a2dd60
#
_entry.id   acb70333b4edc0e26ca4217994a2dd60
#
_cell.length_a   1.000
_cell.length_b   1.000
_cell.length_c   1.000
_cell.angle_alpha   90.00
_cell.angle_beta   90.00
_cell.angle_gamma   90.00
#
_symmetry.space_group_name_H-M   'P 1'
#
loop_
_entity.id
_entity.type
_entity.pdbx_description
1 polymer ?
#
loop_
_entity_poly.entity_id
_entity_poly.type
_entity_poly.pdbx_seq_one_letter_code
_entity_poly.pdbx_strand_id
1 'polypeptide(L)'
;MDIYSKSSLEDYPLNTKPQILQTAARIAPNSELYIKMGDFWKQKRDYAQAEACYQTAAAMIPHHITPSYKLFQLYIDKGNINAAIDMGNYLLKQPIKKKGTKALRMEAEILEFLHKEKNIKKTQ
;
A
#
# COMPACT_ATOMS: atom_id res chain seq x y z
N MET A 1 -26.05 22.70 6.71
CA MET A 1 -25.06 21.71 7.14
C MET A 1 -23.83 21.83 6.27
N ASP A 2 -22.73 22.01 6.88
CA ASP A 2 -21.53 22.29 6.13
C ASP A 2 -20.45 21.24 6.39
N ILE A 3 -20.68 20.06 5.86
CA ILE A 3 -19.70 18.97 5.96
C ILE A 3 -18.48 19.24 5.09
N TYR A 4 -18.60 20.18 4.14
CA TYR A 4 -17.52 20.48 3.22
C TYR A 4 -16.51 21.46 3.78
N SER A 5 -16.87 22.17 4.84
CA SER A 5 -15.91 23.04 5.51
C SER A 5 -14.84 22.24 6.23
N LYS A 6 -15.14 20.99 6.56
CA LYS A 6 -14.17 20.06 7.13
C LYS A 6 -13.58 19.22 6.02
N SER A 7 -12.38 19.51 5.64
CA SER A 7 -11.72 18.81 4.55
C SER A 7 -11.12 17.47 4.95
N SER A 8 -11.07 17.16 6.24
CA SER A 8 -10.45 15.94 6.72
C SER A 8 -11.38 14.74 6.56
N LEU A 9 -10.93 13.72 5.85
CA LEU A 9 -11.69 12.48 5.70
C LEU A 9 -11.80 11.71 7.00
N GLU A 10 -10.93 12.00 7.96
CA GLU A 10 -10.95 11.33 9.26
C GLU A 10 -12.15 11.73 10.11
N ASP A 11 -12.77 12.85 9.80
CA ASP A 11 -13.95 13.32 10.51
C ASP A 11 -15.23 12.60 10.09
N TYR A 12 -15.17 11.79 9.02
CA TYR A 12 -16.34 11.08 8.51
C TYR A 12 -16.46 9.69 9.14
N PRO A 13 -17.71 9.21 9.28
CA PRO A 13 -17.91 7.83 9.74
C PRO A 13 -17.23 6.84 8.81
N LEU A 14 -16.77 5.72 9.39
CA LEU A 14 -16.01 4.72 8.64
C LEU A 14 -16.80 4.14 7.47
N ASN A 15 -18.13 4.03 7.62
CA ASN A 15 -18.97 3.45 6.58
C ASN A 15 -19.17 4.39 5.39
N THR A 16 -18.86 5.70 5.52
CA THR A 16 -18.98 6.63 4.41
C THR A 16 -17.66 6.94 3.72
N LYS A 17 -16.53 6.66 4.37
CA LYS A 17 -15.22 6.95 3.80
C LYS A 17 -14.99 6.35 2.41
N PRO A 18 -15.29 5.06 2.18
CA PRO A 18 -15.03 4.49 0.85
C PRO A 18 -15.88 5.12 -0.24
N GLN A 19 -17.12 5.50 0.06
CA GLN A 19 -17.98 6.18 -0.90
C GLN A 19 -17.42 7.54 -1.27
N ILE A 20 -16.94 8.29 -0.28
CA ILE A 20 -16.36 9.62 -0.51
C ILE A 20 -15.11 9.50 -1.36
N LEU A 21 -14.23 8.55 -1.04
CA LEU A 21 -12.99 8.34 -1.78
C LEU A 21 -13.26 7.87 -3.19
N GLN A 22 -14.24 6.98 -3.39
CA GLN A 22 -14.60 6.50 -4.72
C GLN A 22 -15.15 7.64 -5.57
N THR A 23 -15.95 8.52 -4.99
CA THR A 23 -16.48 9.69 -5.71
C THR A 23 -15.34 10.63 -6.10
N ALA A 24 -14.43 10.90 -5.18
CA ALA A 24 -13.27 11.76 -5.45
C ALA A 24 -12.40 11.16 -6.56
N ALA A 25 -12.17 9.85 -6.54
CA ALA A 25 -11.36 9.16 -7.55
C ALA A 25 -12.03 9.21 -8.92
N ARG A 26 -13.36 9.20 -8.95
CA ARG A 26 -14.12 9.26 -10.20
C ARG A 26 -14.04 10.65 -10.84
N ILE A 27 -14.03 11.68 -10.01
CA ILE A 27 -13.97 13.08 -10.47
C ILE A 27 -12.53 13.46 -10.80
N ALA A 28 -11.58 13.12 -9.93
CA ALA A 28 -10.17 13.46 -10.09
C ALA A 28 -9.31 12.28 -9.66
N PRO A 29 -9.24 11.23 -10.50
CA PRO A 29 -8.50 10.01 -10.13
C PRO A 29 -7.02 10.30 -10.01
N ASN A 30 -6.43 9.84 -8.89
CA ASN A 30 -4.98 9.90 -8.71
C ASN A 30 -4.56 8.76 -7.78
N SER A 31 -3.27 8.42 -7.86
CA SER A 31 -2.76 7.26 -7.13
C SER A 31 -2.88 7.43 -5.61
N GLU A 32 -2.74 8.65 -5.10
CA GLU A 32 -2.83 8.91 -3.68
C GLU A 32 -4.21 8.57 -3.11
N LEU A 33 -5.27 8.89 -3.85
CA LEU A 33 -6.62 8.53 -3.43
C LEU A 33 -6.79 7.02 -3.33
N TYR A 34 -6.26 6.29 -4.31
CA TYR A 34 -6.34 4.82 -4.29
C TYR A 34 -5.52 4.23 -3.16
N ILE A 35 -4.38 4.85 -2.82
CA ILE A 35 -3.60 4.41 -1.66
C ILE A 35 -4.41 4.60 -0.38
N LYS A 36 -5.08 5.74 -0.23
CA LYS A 36 -5.92 6.00 0.94
C LYS A 36 -7.10 5.03 1.02
N MET A 37 -7.72 4.72 -0.10
CA MET A 37 -8.77 3.71 -0.16
C MET A 37 -8.26 2.35 0.29
N GLY A 38 -7.08 1.98 -0.19
CA GLY A 38 -6.45 0.73 0.21
C GLY A 38 -6.16 0.68 1.70
N ASP A 39 -5.65 1.78 2.25
CA ASP A 39 -5.38 1.88 3.69
C ASP A 39 -6.66 1.71 4.49
N PHE A 40 -7.76 2.29 4.03
CA PHE A 40 -9.06 2.14 4.68
C PHE A 40 -9.49 0.68 4.70
N TRP A 41 -9.45 0.00 3.55
CA TRP A 41 -9.86 -1.40 3.46
C TRP A 41 -8.96 -2.32 4.26
N LYS A 42 -7.66 -2.00 4.33
CA LYS A 42 -6.72 -2.75 5.15
C LYS A 42 -7.09 -2.66 6.63
N GLN A 43 -7.48 -1.48 7.10
CA GLN A 43 -7.94 -1.30 8.48
C GLN A 43 -9.19 -2.14 8.76
N LYS A 44 -10.05 -2.29 7.78
CA LYS A 44 -11.25 -3.11 7.89
C LYS A 44 -10.97 -4.60 7.71
N ARG A 45 -9.72 -4.96 7.43
CA ARG A 45 -9.27 -6.32 7.15
C ARG A 45 -9.90 -6.90 5.89
N ASP A 46 -10.38 -6.04 5.00
CA ASP A 46 -10.83 -6.44 3.68
C ASP A 46 -9.64 -6.37 2.74
N TYR A 47 -8.80 -7.40 2.79
CA TYR A 47 -7.53 -7.40 2.09
C TYR A 47 -7.70 -7.47 0.57
N ALA A 48 -8.78 -8.08 0.10
CA ALA A 48 -9.06 -8.15 -1.34
C ALA A 48 -9.30 -6.76 -1.91
N GLN A 49 -10.10 -5.94 -1.24
CA GLN A 49 -10.37 -4.57 -1.66
C GLN A 49 -9.11 -3.71 -1.54
N ALA A 50 -8.36 -3.88 -0.46
CA ALA A 50 -7.12 -3.14 -0.26
C ALA A 50 -6.13 -3.45 -1.37
N GLU A 51 -5.99 -4.72 -1.73
CA GLU A 51 -5.09 -5.15 -2.79
C GLU A 51 -5.47 -4.51 -4.12
N ALA A 52 -6.75 -4.53 -4.47
CA ALA A 52 -7.23 -3.94 -5.71
C ALA A 52 -6.92 -2.44 -5.77
N CYS A 53 -7.11 -1.73 -4.67
CA CYS A 53 -6.82 -0.29 -4.60
C CYS A 53 -5.33 -0.01 -4.78
N TYR A 54 -4.49 -0.76 -4.09
CA TYR A 54 -3.03 -0.57 -4.21
C TYR A 54 -2.53 -0.94 -5.60
N GLN A 55 -3.07 -1.98 -6.20
CA GLN A 55 -2.69 -2.37 -7.57
C GLN A 55 -3.07 -1.28 -8.57
N THR A 56 -4.24 -0.69 -8.41
CA THR A 56 -4.68 0.42 -9.26
C THR A 56 -3.73 1.61 -9.10
N ALA A 57 -3.37 1.96 -7.86
CA ALA A 57 -2.44 3.05 -7.61
C ALA A 57 -1.07 2.79 -8.26
N ALA A 58 -0.58 1.55 -8.17
CA ALA A 58 0.70 1.19 -8.76
C ALA A 58 0.67 1.31 -10.28
N ALA A 59 -0.45 0.96 -10.91
CA ALA A 59 -0.61 1.05 -12.35
C ALA A 59 -0.67 2.49 -12.84
N MET A 60 -1.18 3.41 -12.02
CA MET A 60 -1.31 4.81 -12.40
C MET A 60 0.03 5.53 -12.48
N ILE A 61 0.94 5.22 -11.57
CA ILE A 61 2.28 5.84 -11.55
C ILE A 61 3.32 4.73 -11.36
N PRO A 62 3.79 4.10 -12.45
CA PRO A 62 4.69 2.95 -12.35
C PRO A 62 6.00 3.21 -11.61
N HIS A 63 6.48 4.46 -11.63
CA HIS A 63 7.74 4.81 -10.96
C HIS A 63 7.58 5.12 -9.48
N HIS A 64 6.36 5.20 -9.00
CA HIS A 64 6.07 5.52 -7.61
C HIS A 64 6.05 4.22 -6.80
N ILE A 65 7.05 4.03 -5.96
CA ILE A 65 7.23 2.76 -5.25
C ILE A 65 6.26 2.58 -4.07
N THR A 66 5.65 3.66 -3.59
CA THR A 66 4.79 3.60 -2.41
C THR A 66 3.64 2.60 -2.54
N PRO A 67 2.86 2.56 -3.64
CA PRO A 67 1.81 1.55 -3.77
C PRO A 67 2.34 0.13 -3.71
N SER A 68 3.47 -0.14 -4.34
CA SER A 68 4.07 -1.48 -4.33
C SER A 68 4.56 -1.87 -2.93
N TYR A 69 5.11 -0.90 -2.19
CA TYR A 69 5.50 -1.12 -0.82
C TYR A 69 4.28 -1.43 0.07
N LYS A 70 3.17 -0.72 -0.16
CA LYS A 70 1.92 -1.01 0.54
C LYS A 70 1.42 -2.43 0.25
N LEU A 71 1.54 -2.87 -1.00
CA LEU A 71 1.21 -4.25 -1.37
C LEU A 71 2.10 -5.26 -0.64
N PHE A 72 3.39 -4.98 -0.56
CA PHE A 72 4.33 -5.82 0.16
C PHE A 72 3.88 -6.00 1.63
N GLN A 73 3.56 -4.91 2.31
CA GLN A 73 3.08 -4.95 3.68
C GLN A 73 1.76 -5.69 3.80
N LEU A 74 0.86 -5.47 2.84
CA LEU A 74 -0.44 -6.12 2.83
C LEU A 74 -0.31 -7.64 2.71
N TYR A 75 0.58 -8.10 1.85
CA TYR A 75 0.80 -9.54 1.68
C TYR A 75 1.33 -10.17 2.95
N ILE A 76 2.21 -9.48 3.68
CA ILE A 76 2.69 -9.95 4.98
C ILE A 76 1.52 -10.07 5.96
N ASP A 77 0.69 -9.04 6.04
CA ASP A 77 -0.43 -8.99 6.99
C ASP A 77 -1.47 -10.07 6.70
N LYS A 78 -1.69 -10.35 5.43
CA LYS A 78 -2.69 -11.37 5.06
C LYS A 78 -2.10 -12.79 5.07
N GLY A 79 -0.80 -12.91 5.32
CA GLY A 79 -0.14 -14.20 5.43
C GLY A 79 0.29 -14.81 4.11
N ASN A 80 0.20 -14.05 3.01
CA ASN A 80 0.66 -14.52 1.72
C ASN A 80 2.15 -14.23 1.56
N ILE A 81 2.96 -15.09 2.17
CA ILE A 81 4.40 -14.87 2.27
C ILE A 81 5.07 -14.94 0.89
N ASN A 82 4.63 -15.86 0.03
CA ASN A 82 5.21 -15.97 -1.31
C ASN A 82 5.03 -14.69 -2.12
N ALA A 83 3.82 -14.10 -2.09
CA ALA A 83 3.57 -12.84 -2.77
C ALA A 83 4.39 -11.71 -2.17
N ALA A 84 4.58 -11.71 -0.84
CA ALA A 84 5.40 -10.72 -0.16
C ALA A 84 6.86 -10.81 -0.60
N ILE A 85 7.39 -12.03 -0.71
CA ILE A 85 8.75 -12.24 -1.18
C ILE A 85 8.92 -11.71 -2.61
N ASP A 86 7.98 -12.06 -3.49
CA ASP A 86 8.04 -11.60 -4.88
C ASP A 86 7.99 -10.08 -4.96
N MET A 87 7.11 -9.46 -4.20
CA MET A 87 6.98 -8.00 -4.20
C MET A 87 8.22 -7.33 -3.61
N GLY A 88 8.78 -7.92 -2.54
CA GLY A 88 10.02 -7.41 -1.95
C GLY A 88 11.18 -7.44 -2.93
N ASN A 89 11.34 -8.54 -3.65
CA ASN A 89 12.37 -8.65 -4.67
C ASN A 89 12.17 -7.63 -5.80
N TYR A 90 10.91 -7.45 -6.21
CA TYR A 90 10.57 -6.46 -7.22
C TYR A 90 10.99 -5.06 -6.76
N LEU A 91 10.66 -4.72 -5.52
CA LEU A 91 10.98 -3.39 -4.97
C LEU A 91 12.47 -3.13 -4.90
N LEU A 92 13.25 -4.14 -4.53
CA LEU A 92 14.71 -3.99 -4.42
C LEU A 92 15.37 -3.78 -5.78
N LYS A 93 14.73 -4.21 -6.87
CA LYS A 93 15.25 -4.04 -8.22
C LYS A 93 14.90 -2.69 -8.83
N GLN A 94 14.00 -1.92 -8.19
CA GLN A 94 13.58 -0.64 -8.74
C GLN A 94 14.68 0.40 -8.58
N PRO A 95 14.96 1.18 -9.63
CA PRO A 95 15.95 2.26 -9.53
C PRO A 95 15.36 3.41 -8.72
N ILE A 96 15.91 3.65 -7.55
CA ILE A 96 15.49 4.78 -6.71
C ILE A 96 16.52 5.88 -6.88
N LYS A 97 16.14 6.93 -7.59
CA LYS A 97 17.05 8.02 -7.94
C LYS A 97 17.49 8.85 -6.74
N LYS A 98 16.60 9.02 -5.77
CA LYS A 98 16.93 9.75 -4.55
C LYS A 98 16.60 8.87 -3.36
N LYS A 99 17.62 8.38 -2.68
CA LYS A 99 17.44 7.60 -1.48
C LYS A 99 17.33 8.53 -0.28
N GLY A 100 16.10 8.94 0.02
CA GLY A 100 15.82 9.64 1.26
C GLY A 100 15.70 8.65 2.42
N THR A 101 15.51 9.18 3.62
CA THR A 101 15.37 8.36 4.83
C THR A 101 14.27 7.31 4.68
N LYS A 102 13.15 7.71 4.06
CA LYS A 102 12.01 6.82 3.86
C LYS A 102 12.37 5.63 2.97
N ALA A 103 13.07 5.88 1.86
CA ALA A 103 13.47 4.83 0.92
C ALA A 103 14.46 3.87 1.57
N LEU A 104 15.42 4.38 2.35
CA LEU A 104 16.37 3.54 3.06
C LEU A 104 15.67 2.66 4.10
N ARG A 105 14.68 3.21 4.79
CA ARG A 105 13.91 2.45 5.77
C ARG A 105 13.13 1.32 5.09
N MET A 106 12.51 1.59 3.94
CA MET A 106 11.81 0.59 3.16
C MET A 106 12.73 -0.53 2.72
N GLU A 107 13.91 -0.18 2.19
CA GLU A 107 14.89 -1.18 1.79
C GLU A 107 15.32 -2.06 2.95
N ALA A 108 15.61 -1.45 4.10
CA ALA A 108 16.03 -2.18 5.29
C ALA A 108 14.95 -3.15 5.74
N GLU A 109 13.71 -2.72 5.75
CA GLU A 109 12.56 -3.54 6.14
C GLU A 109 12.39 -4.73 5.20
N ILE A 110 12.50 -4.49 3.90
CA ILE A 110 12.36 -5.53 2.89
C ILE A 110 13.49 -6.55 3.02
N LEU A 111 14.73 -6.07 3.16
CA LEU A 111 15.88 -6.95 3.30
C LEU A 111 15.79 -7.80 4.55
N GLU A 112 15.38 -7.21 5.66
CA GLU A 112 15.18 -7.94 6.91
C GLU A 112 14.15 -9.04 6.76
N PHE A 113 13.03 -8.72 6.13
CA PHE A 113 11.97 -9.70 5.89
C PHE A 113 12.46 -10.85 5.03
N LEU A 114 13.13 -10.55 3.91
CA LEU A 114 13.62 -11.56 3.00
C LEU A 114 14.67 -12.46 3.67
N HIS A 115 15.54 -11.86 4.47
CA HIS A 115 16.56 -12.60 5.19
C HIS A 115 15.93 -13.57 6.21
N LYS A 116 14.93 -13.11 6.92
CA LYS A 116 14.19 -13.89 7.90
C LYS A 116 13.53 -15.12 7.26
N GLU A 117 12.86 -14.91 6.13
CA GLU A 117 12.19 -15.99 5.42
C GLU A 117 13.16 -17.00 4.86
N LYS A 118 14.30 -16.53 4.38
CA LYS A 118 15.36 -17.40 3.88
C LYS A 118 15.92 -18.29 4.99
N ASN A 119 16.10 -17.73 6.18
CA ASN A 119 16.60 -18.49 7.33
C ASN A 119 15.58 -19.54 7.79
N ILE A 120 14.30 -19.21 7.78
CA ILE A 120 13.25 -20.16 8.15
C ILE A 120 13.25 -21.35 7.18
N LYS A 121 13.40 -21.10 5.88
CA LYS A 121 13.46 -22.16 4.89
C LYS A 121 14.67 -23.06 5.07
N LYS A 122 15.80 -22.52 5.55
CA LYS A 122 17.02 -23.29 5.78
C LYS A 122 16.89 -24.23 6.97
N THR A 123 16.06 -23.87 7.95
CA THR A 123 15.90 -24.70 9.15
C THR A 123 14.84 -25.79 8.99
N GLN A 124 14.13 -25.77 7.88
CA GLN A 124 13.17 -26.81 7.55
C GLN A 124 13.79 -27.83 6.62
#